data_cf7070a829cd6593e1eeeff79522391a
#
_entry.id   cf7070a829cd6593e1eeeff79522391a
#
_cell.length_a   1.000
_cell.length_b   1.000
_cell.length_c   1.000
_cell.angle_alpha   90.00
_cell.angle_beta   90.00
_cell.angle_gamma   90.00
#
_symmetry.space_group_name_H-M   'P 1'
#
loop_
_entity.id
_entity.type
_entity.pdbx_description
1 polymer ?
#
loop_
_entity_poly.entity_id
_entity_poly.type
_entity_poly.pdbx_seq_one_letter_code
_entity_poly.pdbx_strand_id
1 'polypeptide(L)'
;MLRKSPRELSRWLFICFLAGCASPHFTPETMPATLEVPPANPTPYMDVAGMIGPGTGTNIIQPGDLLKVTLVSGRGDELERKPIQVRVTDEGTVDAPPVGPVPVAGLEPYSAEQQIARAAIDRGIFVRPSVTVQVLTPAVNRITVLGAVTEPGVKELPKSSCDLARAIAAAGGLSDEAGTKVDVVRYSTQPFLADGAAPQIGPDGVMLASYNAATPPQTTRIDLAQAQAKAHTSYTLGDRDVVMVLPQEKQFIHVTGLVKTPNQFELPRHQDVTAMDAIALAGGVSSPVADKVFVIRRLPNQPEPAVIELSIREAKQNGNENLRLAAGDLVSVERTPTTMCVDTMLGLFRVGVNLGGNLVAF
;
A
#
# COMPACT_ATOMS: atom_id res chain seq x y z
N MET A 1 -15.25 69.93 -41.06
CA MET A 1 -14.65 68.93 -41.97
C MET A 1 -13.14 68.93 -41.70
N LEU A 2 -12.65 68.04 -40.82
CA LEU A 2 -11.21 67.89 -40.56
C LEU A 2 -10.80 66.52 -41.05
N ARG A 3 -10.03 66.54 -42.13
CA ARG A 3 -9.48 65.39 -42.85
C ARG A 3 -8.25 64.88 -42.04
N LYS A 4 -8.39 63.85 -41.25
CA LYS A 4 -7.30 63.16 -40.56
C LYS A 4 -6.41 62.44 -41.62
N SER A 5 -5.10 62.69 -41.54
CA SER A 5 -4.09 62.16 -42.44
C SER A 5 -3.86 60.65 -42.21
N PRO A 6 -3.53 59.88 -43.26
CA PRO A 6 -3.39 58.41 -43.20
C PRO A 6 -2.13 57.97 -42.39
N ARG A 7 -1.34 58.85 -41.87
CA ARG A 7 -0.14 58.54 -41.08
C ARG A 7 -0.40 58.19 -39.63
N GLU A 8 -1.53 58.55 -39.05
CA GLU A 8 -1.90 58.22 -37.68
C GLU A 8 -2.49 56.83 -37.57
N LEU A 9 -3.17 56.29 -38.61
CA LEU A 9 -3.72 54.91 -38.58
C LEU A 9 -2.62 53.84 -38.60
N SER A 10 -1.47 54.11 -39.23
CA SER A 10 -0.35 53.17 -39.30
C SER A 10 0.37 52.97 -37.97
N ARG A 11 0.34 53.98 -37.08
CA ARG A 11 0.97 53.88 -35.74
C ARG A 11 0.14 53.07 -34.74
N TRP A 12 -1.18 53.06 -34.88
CA TRP A 12 -2.08 52.26 -34.02
C TRP A 12 -2.17 50.78 -34.43
N LEU A 13 -1.93 50.48 -35.72
CA LEU A 13 -1.93 49.09 -36.21
C LEU A 13 -0.65 48.34 -35.79
N PHE A 14 0.44 48.99 -35.47
CA PHE A 14 1.73 48.39 -35.07
C PHE A 14 1.79 48.08 -33.58
N ILE A 15 0.92 48.70 -32.74
CA ILE A 15 0.91 48.49 -31.27
C ILE A 15 0.03 47.30 -30.89
N CYS A 16 -0.93 46.87 -31.72
CA CYS A 16 -1.80 45.70 -31.44
C CYS A 16 -1.18 44.33 -31.73
N PHE A 17 0.02 44.27 -32.37
CA PHE A 17 0.61 42.95 -32.73
C PHE A 17 1.67 42.44 -31.74
N LEU A 18 1.85 43.12 -30.57
CA LEU A 18 2.79 42.73 -29.52
C LEU A 18 2.10 42.22 -28.24
N ALA A 19 0.78 42.02 -28.28
CA ALA A 19 0.14 41.24 -27.23
C ALA A 19 0.31 39.74 -27.58
N GLY A 20 1.53 39.26 -27.59
CA GLY A 20 1.83 37.85 -27.51
C GLY A 20 1.24 37.36 -26.20
N CYS A 21 0.50 36.25 -26.23
CA CYS A 21 0.07 35.52 -25.05
C CYS A 21 1.33 35.14 -24.25
N ALA A 22 1.72 36.02 -23.32
CA ALA A 22 2.71 35.67 -22.31
C ALA A 22 2.01 34.71 -21.36
N SER A 23 2.26 33.43 -21.51
CA SER A 23 1.89 32.45 -20.48
C SER A 23 2.45 32.98 -19.15
N PRO A 24 1.67 33.00 -18.07
CA PRO A 24 2.13 33.52 -16.80
C PRO A 24 3.32 32.68 -16.31
N HIS A 25 4.52 33.26 -16.36
CA HIS A 25 5.70 32.68 -15.75
C HIS A 25 5.67 33.05 -14.27
N PHE A 26 5.70 32.04 -13.41
CA PHE A 26 5.80 32.20 -11.98
C PHE A 26 7.27 32.08 -11.56
N THR A 27 7.65 32.79 -10.51
CA THR A 27 8.88 32.53 -9.76
C THR A 27 8.52 31.87 -8.43
N PRO A 28 9.44 31.22 -7.71
CA PRO A 28 9.14 30.63 -6.40
C PRO A 28 8.53 31.64 -5.41
N GLU A 29 8.92 32.91 -5.49
CA GLU A 29 8.37 33.97 -4.62
C GLU A 29 6.96 34.44 -5.01
N THR A 30 6.61 34.36 -6.30
CA THR A 30 5.32 34.85 -6.82
C THR A 30 4.33 33.72 -7.07
N MET A 31 4.71 32.50 -6.75
CA MET A 31 3.92 31.31 -6.98
C MET A 31 2.69 31.27 -6.05
N PRO A 32 1.49 31.04 -6.58
CA PRO A 32 0.30 30.86 -5.75
C PRO A 32 0.42 29.58 -4.89
N ALA A 33 -0.15 29.60 -3.69
CA ALA A 33 -0.11 28.46 -2.76
C ALA A 33 -0.67 27.14 -3.35
N THR A 34 -1.49 27.21 -4.40
CA THR A 34 -2.01 26.03 -5.11
C THR A 34 -0.95 25.26 -5.89
N LEU A 35 0.19 25.91 -6.18
CA LEU A 35 1.34 25.31 -6.86
C LEU A 35 2.42 24.83 -5.87
N GLU A 36 2.31 25.19 -4.59
CA GLU A 36 3.25 24.70 -3.58
C GLU A 36 3.03 23.20 -3.33
N VAL A 37 4.13 22.46 -3.30
CA VAL A 37 4.13 21.07 -2.88
C VAL A 37 4.30 21.06 -1.36
N PRO A 38 3.35 20.47 -0.62
CA PRO A 38 3.52 20.31 0.82
C PRO A 38 4.77 19.46 1.09
N PRO A 39 5.46 19.68 2.22
CA PRO A 39 6.61 18.87 2.59
C PRO A 39 6.20 17.39 2.61
N ALA A 40 7.08 16.54 2.11
CA ALA A 40 6.88 15.10 2.20
C ALA A 40 6.71 14.79 3.68
N ASN A 41 5.53 14.33 4.06
CA ASN A 41 5.38 13.74 5.37
C ASN A 41 6.25 12.48 5.35
N PRO A 42 7.25 12.34 6.22
CA PRO A 42 7.83 11.04 6.46
C PRO A 42 6.65 10.20 6.88
N THR A 43 6.13 9.38 5.99
CA THR A 43 5.01 8.48 6.34
C THR A 43 5.54 7.73 7.54
N PRO A 44 4.89 7.82 8.70
CA PRO A 44 5.28 6.98 9.80
C PRO A 44 5.26 5.57 9.21
N TYR A 45 6.35 4.86 9.40
CA TYR A 45 6.41 3.42 9.14
C TYR A 45 5.03 2.89 9.51
N MET A 46 4.26 2.41 8.52
CA MET A 46 2.85 2.08 8.76
C MET A 46 2.86 0.99 9.81
N ASP A 47 2.62 1.40 11.06
CA ASP A 47 2.70 0.51 12.20
C ASP A 47 1.49 -0.42 12.16
N VAL A 48 1.67 -1.53 11.43
CA VAL A 48 0.68 -2.61 11.37
C VAL A 48 0.40 -3.15 12.79
N ALA A 49 1.37 -3.04 13.72
CA ALA A 49 1.20 -3.45 15.10
C ALA A 49 0.14 -2.62 15.83
N GLY A 50 0.02 -1.33 15.51
CA GLY A 50 -1.05 -0.47 16.03
C GLY A 50 -2.45 -0.85 15.55
N MET A 51 -2.56 -1.63 14.47
CA MET A 51 -3.83 -2.18 13.95
C MET A 51 -4.21 -3.51 14.62
N ILE A 52 -3.26 -4.16 15.30
CA ILE A 52 -3.55 -5.37 16.10
C ILE A 52 -4.34 -4.88 17.32
N GLY A 53 -5.67 -4.98 17.20
CA GLY A 53 -6.56 -4.71 18.33
C GLY A 53 -6.17 -5.55 19.55
N PRO A 54 -6.56 -5.15 20.77
CA PRO A 54 -6.44 -6.00 21.93
C PRO A 54 -7.12 -7.31 21.55
N GLY A 55 -6.31 -8.38 21.38
CA GLY A 55 -6.82 -9.67 20.90
C GLY A 55 -8.02 -10.05 21.74
N THR A 56 -9.18 -10.23 21.09
CA THR A 56 -10.30 -10.92 21.71
C THR A 56 -9.72 -12.22 22.22
N GLY A 57 -9.55 -12.34 23.53
CA GLY A 57 -8.87 -13.37 24.29
C GLY A 57 -8.31 -14.52 23.47
N THR A 58 -7.02 -14.62 23.37
CA THR A 58 -6.27 -15.68 22.67
C THR A 58 -6.61 -17.09 23.19
N ASN A 59 -7.55 -17.17 24.11
CA ASN A 59 -7.85 -18.35 24.88
C ASN A 59 -9.30 -18.86 24.68
N ILE A 60 -10.01 -18.38 23.64
CA ILE A 60 -11.35 -18.89 23.34
C ILE A 60 -11.25 -20.16 22.52
N ILE A 61 -11.87 -21.22 23.00
CA ILE A 61 -11.91 -22.52 22.32
C ILE A 61 -12.67 -22.41 20.99
N GLN A 62 -12.04 -22.88 19.92
CA GLN A 62 -12.60 -22.84 18.56
C GLN A 62 -12.89 -24.25 18.03
N PRO A 63 -13.83 -24.41 17.12
CA PRO A 63 -14.02 -25.66 16.39
C PRO A 63 -12.72 -26.08 15.68
N GLY A 64 -12.32 -27.33 15.91
CA GLY A 64 -11.08 -27.88 15.40
C GLY A 64 -9.93 -27.89 16.39
N ASP A 65 -10.00 -27.16 17.53
CA ASP A 65 -8.98 -27.18 18.58
C ASP A 65 -8.79 -28.59 19.14
N LEU A 66 -7.56 -28.95 19.45
CA LEU A 66 -7.24 -30.17 20.20
C LEU A 66 -7.12 -29.83 21.67
N LEU A 67 -8.03 -30.38 22.47
CA LEU A 67 -8.07 -30.17 23.91
C LEU A 67 -7.55 -31.39 24.68
N LYS A 68 -6.90 -31.13 25.79
CA LYS A 68 -6.59 -32.09 26.82
C LYS A 68 -7.59 -31.91 27.96
N VAL A 69 -8.47 -32.85 28.15
CA VAL A 69 -9.48 -32.85 29.22
C VAL A 69 -9.05 -33.87 30.29
N THR A 70 -8.97 -33.43 31.50
CA THR A 70 -8.73 -34.31 32.66
C THR A 70 -9.94 -34.25 33.55
N LEU A 71 -10.52 -35.41 33.83
CA LEU A 71 -11.73 -35.55 34.61
C LEU A 71 -11.40 -36.37 35.85
N VAL A 72 -11.75 -35.89 37.06
CA VAL A 72 -11.50 -36.56 38.33
C VAL A 72 -12.82 -36.64 39.11
N SER A 73 -13.22 -37.83 39.54
CA SER A 73 -14.49 -38.06 40.25
C SER A 73 -14.54 -37.54 41.69
N GLY A 74 -13.39 -37.18 42.24
CA GLY A 74 -13.27 -36.75 43.65
C GLY A 74 -13.18 -37.88 44.65
N ARG A 75 -13.19 -39.18 44.23
CA ARG A 75 -13.05 -40.36 45.11
C ARG A 75 -11.60 -40.82 45.35
N GLY A 76 -10.62 -40.18 44.70
CA GLY A 76 -9.20 -40.47 45.01
C GLY A 76 -8.56 -41.64 44.26
N ASP A 77 -9.27 -42.28 43.31
CA ASP A 77 -8.71 -43.36 42.49
C ASP A 77 -7.74 -42.81 41.44
N GLU A 78 -6.50 -43.30 41.47
CA GLU A 78 -5.43 -42.86 40.54
C GLU A 78 -5.75 -43.22 39.07
N LEU A 79 -6.57 -44.23 38.83
CA LEU A 79 -7.03 -44.68 37.50
C LEU A 79 -7.94 -43.67 36.78
N GLU A 80 -8.57 -42.73 37.52
CA GLU A 80 -9.46 -41.72 36.97
C GLU A 80 -8.79 -40.46 36.47
N ARG A 81 -7.48 -40.33 36.69
CA ARG A 81 -6.72 -39.12 36.29
C ARG A 81 -6.14 -39.18 34.85
N LYS A 82 -6.59 -40.10 34.03
CA LYS A 82 -6.06 -40.22 32.67
C LYS A 82 -6.51 -39.05 31.82
N PRO A 83 -5.61 -38.19 31.38
CA PRO A 83 -5.99 -37.12 30.47
C PRO A 83 -6.45 -37.68 29.11
N ILE A 84 -7.53 -37.15 28.61
CA ILE A 84 -8.09 -37.52 27.31
C ILE A 84 -7.79 -36.38 26.33
N GLN A 85 -7.29 -36.73 25.15
CA GLN A 85 -7.13 -35.80 24.06
C GLN A 85 -8.32 -35.88 23.14
N VAL A 86 -9.04 -34.78 22.99
CA VAL A 86 -10.26 -34.70 22.20
C VAL A 86 -10.25 -33.49 21.32
N ARG A 87 -10.76 -33.63 20.09
CA ARG A 87 -10.88 -32.51 19.17
C ARG A 87 -12.29 -31.94 19.25
N VAL A 88 -12.36 -30.59 19.27
CA VAL A 88 -13.63 -29.87 19.17
C VAL A 88 -14.23 -30.10 17.78
N THR A 89 -15.43 -30.57 17.71
CA THR A 89 -16.14 -30.83 16.44
C THR A 89 -16.51 -29.53 15.74
N ASP A 90 -16.89 -29.60 14.48
CA ASP A 90 -17.35 -28.41 13.72
C ASP A 90 -18.64 -27.82 14.30
N GLU A 91 -19.44 -28.67 15.02
CA GLU A 91 -20.61 -28.22 15.78
C GLU A 91 -20.25 -27.52 17.09
N GLY A 92 -18.95 -27.43 17.42
CA GLY A 92 -18.48 -26.77 18.63
C GLY A 92 -18.59 -27.62 19.90
N THR A 93 -18.77 -28.92 19.78
CA THR A 93 -18.90 -29.85 20.92
C THR A 93 -17.58 -30.60 21.12
N VAL A 94 -17.35 -31.04 22.35
CA VAL A 94 -16.30 -31.99 22.72
C VAL A 94 -16.89 -33.22 23.32
N ASP A 95 -16.43 -34.40 22.87
CA ASP A 95 -16.84 -35.69 23.47
C ASP A 95 -15.88 -36.01 24.62
N ALA A 96 -16.36 -35.89 25.85
CA ALA A 96 -15.60 -36.13 27.07
C ALA A 96 -16.10 -37.40 27.80
N PRO A 97 -15.64 -38.62 27.43
CA PRO A 97 -16.07 -39.85 28.10
C PRO A 97 -15.73 -39.84 29.61
N PRO A 98 -16.62 -40.30 30.48
CA PRO A 98 -17.94 -40.90 30.23
C PRO A 98 -19.08 -39.88 30.09
N VAL A 99 -18.80 -38.56 30.13
CA VAL A 99 -19.85 -37.53 30.13
C VAL A 99 -20.56 -37.44 28.77
N GLY A 100 -19.83 -37.70 27.65
CA GLY A 100 -20.34 -37.56 26.30
C GLY A 100 -20.26 -36.15 25.75
N PRO A 101 -20.95 -35.80 24.65
CA PRO A 101 -20.82 -34.53 23.94
C PRO A 101 -21.28 -33.32 24.81
N VAL A 102 -20.41 -32.29 24.88
CA VAL A 102 -20.67 -31.05 25.62
C VAL A 102 -20.26 -29.85 24.71
N PRO A 103 -21.09 -28.81 24.55
CA PRO A 103 -20.76 -27.64 23.79
C PRO A 103 -19.71 -26.81 24.56
N VAL A 104 -18.56 -26.49 23.88
CA VAL A 104 -17.45 -25.76 24.48
C VAL A 104 -16.91 -24.66 23.58
N ALA A 105 -17.26 -24.63 22.30
CA ALA A 105 -16.82 -23.60 21.39
C ALA A 105 -17.33 -22.21 21.81
N GLY A 106 -16.49 -21.20 21.66
CA GLY A 106 -16.80 -19.83 22.09
C GLY A 106 -16.60 -19.58 23.59
N LEU A 107 -16.23 -20.60 24.36
CA LEU A 107 -15.95 -20.49 25.79
C LEU A 107 -14.44 -20.39 26.05
N GLU A 108 -14.08 -19.71 27.13
CA GLU A 108 -12.74 -19.82 27.70
C GLU A 108 -12.56 -21.19 28.38
N PRO A 109 -11.32 -21.73 28.48
CA PRO A 109 -11.05 -23.02 29.11
C PRO A 109 -11.70 -23.18 30.46
N TYR A 110 -11.63 -22.17 31.33
CA TYR A 110 -12.28 -22.21 32.64
C TYR A 110 -13.82 -22.35 32.55
N SER A 111 -14.45 -21.64 31.64
CA SER A 111 -15.90 -21.75 31.43
C SER A 111 -16.28 -23.11 30.84
N ALA A 112 -15.43 -23.68 29.98
CA ALA A 112 -15.60 -25.03 29.44
C ALA A 112 -15.45 -26.09 30.52
N GLU A 113 -14.51 -25.95 31.47
CA GLU A 113 -14.38 -26.83 32.66
C GLU A 113 -15.69 -26.86 33.45
N GLN A 114 -16.27 -25.68 33.73
CA GLN A 114 -17.53 -25.60 34.46
C GLN A 114 -18.70 -26.23 33.67
N GLN A 115 -18.71 -26.03 32.36
CA GLN A 115 -19.77 -26.59 31.51
C GLN A 115 -19.70 -28.11 31.48
N ILE A 116 -18.50 -28.69 31.35
CA ILE A 116 -18.30 -30.15 31.39
C ILE A 116 -18.63 -30.68 32.79
N ALA A 117 -18.24 -30.00 33.85
CA ALA A 117 -18.55 -30.39 35.22
C ALA A 117 -20.07 -30.42 35.48
N ARG A 118 -20.81 -29.41 35.04
CA ARG A 118 -22.27 -29.34 35.11
C ARG A 118 -22.92 -30.50 34.34
N ALA A 119 -22.48 -30.70 33.09
CA ALA A 119 -23.01 -31.81 32.28
C ALA A 119 -22.78 -33.18 32.94
N ALA A 120 -21.66 -33.37 33.65
CA ALA A 120 -21.36 -34.60 34.36
C ALA A 120 -22.28 -34.81 35.59
N ILE A 121 -22.65 -33.72 36.28
CA ILE A 121 -23.58 -33.74 37.42
C ILE A 121 -25.00 -33.97 36.91
N ASP A 122 -25.45 -33.24 35.92
CA ASP A 122 -26.82 -33.32 35.37
C ASP A 122 -27.15 -34.71 34.79
N ARG A 123 -26.13 -35.37 34.21
CA ARG A 123 -26.22 -36.73 33.70
C ARG A 123 -26.09 -37.81 34.80
N GLY A 124 -25.87 -37.43 36.05
CA GLY A 124 -25.76 -38.33 37.19
C GLY A 124 -24.49 -39.17 37.21
N ILE A 125 -23.46 -38.79 36.44
CA ILE A 125 -22.22 -39.58 36.29
C ILE A 125 -21.29 -39.33 37.46
N PHE A 126 -21.17 -38.07 37.88
CA PHE A 126 -20.33 -37.65 39.01
C PHE A 126 -21.07 -36.70 39.96
N VAL A 127 -20.79 -36.79 41.25
CA VAL A 127 -21.40 -35.92 42.29
C VAL A 127 -20.59 -34.60 42.45
N ARG A 128 -19.27 -34.69 42.37
CA ARG A 128 -18.37 -33.55 42.50
C ARG A 128 -17.15 -33.72 41.60
N PRO A 129 -17.33 -33.60 40.28
CA PRO A 129 -16.22 -33.74 39.36
C PRO A 129 -15.31 -32.54 39.43
N SER A 130 -13.98 -32.78 39.32
CA SER A 130 -13.00 -31.78 39.04
C SER A 130 -12.55 -31.92 37.60
N VAL A 131 -12.75 -30.90 36.78
CA VAL A 131 -12.42 -30.88 35.34
C VAL A 131 -11.32 -29.88 35.08
N THR A 132 -10.34 -30.27 34.29
CA THR A 132 -9.31 -29.37 33.78
C THR A 132 -9.24 -29.45 32.27
N VAL A 133 -9.31 -28.32 31.60
CA VAL A 133 -9.27 -28.21 30.15
C VAL A 133 -8.05 -27.39 29.75
N GLN A 134 -7.21 -27.95 28.87
CA GLN A 134 -6.06 -27.28 28.28
C GLN A 134 -6.12 -27.37 26.77
N VAL A 135 -5.90 -26.26 26.06
CA VAL A 135 -5.74 -26.27 24.61
C VAL A 135 -4.33 -26.74 24.30
N LEU A 136 -4.20 -27.91 23.67
CA LEU A 136 -2.91 -28.47 23.24
C LEU A 136 -2.46 -27.88 21.91
N THR A 137 -3.36 -27.88 20.94
CA THR A 137 -3.08 -27.37 19.60
C THR A 137 -4.28 -26.55 19.13
N PRO A 138 -4.13 -25.25 18.96
CA PRO A 138 -5.18 -24.42 18.42
C PRO A 138 -5.45 -24.76 16.95
N ALA A 139 -6.68 -24.68 16.54
CA ALA A 139 -7.06 -24.77 15.12
C ALA A 139 -6.51 -23.54 14.38
N VAL A 140 -5.97 -23.76 13.20
CA VAL A 140 -5.38 -22.72 12.38
C VAL A 140 -6.15 -22.50 11.08
N ASN A 141 -6.17 -21.26 10.62
CA ASN A 141 -6.57 -20.89 9.26
C ASN A 141 -5.30 -20.73 8.42
N ARG A 142 -5.35 -21.17 7.18
CA ARG A 142 -4.29 -20.99 6.19
C ARG A 142 -4.63 -19.82 5.31
N ILE A 143 -3.88 -18.72 5.48
CA ILE A 143 -4.05 -17.48 4.73
C ILE A 143 -2.92 -17.37 3.73
N THR A 144 -3.25 -17.07 2.47
CA THR A 144 -2.23 -16.79 1.45
C THR A 144 -1.98 -15.29 1.42
N VAL A 145 -0.76 -14.86 1.74
CA VAL A 145 -0.35 -13.46 1.70
C VAL A 145 0.55 -13.23 0.50
N LEU A 146 0.18 -12.29 -0.38
CA LEU A 146 0.86 -12.00 -1.63
C LEU A 146 1.12 -10.48 -1.77
N GLY A 147 1.95 -10.13 -2.76
CA GLY A 147 2.24 -8.73 -3.12
C GLY A 147 3.37 -8.12 -2.32
N ALA A 148 3.25 -6.84 -1.98
CA ALA A 148 4.31 -6.06 -1.36
C ALA A 148 4.45 -6.31 0.16
N VAL A 149 4.82 -7.54 0.52
CA VAL A 149 5.17 -7.97 1.89
C VAL A 149 6.59 -8.51 1.89
N THR A 150 7.22 -8.58 3.06
CA THR A 150 8.61 -9.06 3.17
C THR A 150 8.73 -10.53 2.80
N GLU A 151 7.80 -11.37 3.26
CA GLU A 151 7.80 -12.82 3.03
C GLU A 151 6.43 -13.28 2.51
N PRO A 152 6.18 -13.20 1.20
CA PRO A 152 4.94 -13.70 0.63
C PRO A 152 4.84 -15.22 0.76
N GLY A 153 3.63 -15.74 0.90
CA GLY A 153 3.37 -17.18 1.02
C GLY A 153 2.16 -17.52 1.86
N VAL A 154 2.00 -18.81 2.12
CA VAL A 154 0.92 -19.33 2.98
C VAL A 154 1.36 -19.20 4.44
N LYS A 155 0.54 -18.53 5.25
CA LYS A 155 0.77 -18.34 6.69
C LYS A 155 -0.33 -19.05 7.47
N GLU A 156 0.05 -19.72 8.54
CA GLU A 156 -0.89 -20.39 9.45
C GLU A 156 -1.13 -19.51 10.67
N LEU A 157 -2.38 -19.13 10.88
CA LEU A 157 -2.79 -18.27 12.00
C LEU A 157 -3.85 -18.97 12.85
N PRO A 158 -3.81 -18.88 14.19
CA PRO A 158 -4.86 -19.42 15.04
C PRO A 158 -6.22 -18.82 14.68
N LYS A 159 -7.26 -19.66 14.58
CA LYS A 159 -8.62 -19.20 14.26
C LYS A 159 -9.14 -18.13 15.19
N SER A 160 -8.78 -18.21 16.49
CA SER A 160 -9.19 -17.23 17.51
C SER A 160 -8.62 -15.83 17.31
N SER A 161 -7.58 -15.70 16.50
CA SER A 161 -6.85 -14.44 16.32
C SER A 161 -6.46 -14.18 14.86
N CYS A 162 -7.23 -14.72 13.92
CA CYS A 162 -6.96 -14.60 12.48
C CYS A 162 -7.52 -13.28 11.95
N ASP A 163 -6.68 -12.24 11.91
CA ASP A 163 -7.00 -10.93 11.37
C ASP A 163 -5.96 -10.46 10.34
N LEU A 164 -6.33 -9.42 9.58
CA LEU A 164 -5.48 -8.87 8.52
C LEU A 164 -4.12 -8.38 9.04
N ALA A 165 -4.09 -7.71 10.19
CA ALA A 165 -2.86 -7.17 10.75
C ALA A 165 -1.89 -8.28 11.13
N ARG A 166 -2.39 -9.36 11.76
CA ARG A 166 -1.58 -10.53 12.09
C ARG A 166 -1.12 -11.31 10.87
N ALA A 167 -1.95 -11.37 9.80
CA ALA A 167 -1.55 -12.00 8.55
C ALA A 167 -0.37 -11.25 7.91
N ILE A 168 -0.42 -9.92 7.87
CA ILE A 168 0.70 -9.09 7.38
C ILE A 168 1.92 -9.23 8.29
N ALA A 169 1.75 -9.21 9.62
CA ALA A 169 2.85 -9.39 10.56
C ALA A 169 3.52 -10.77 10.41
N ALA A 170 2.73 -11.83 10.22
CA ALA A 170 3.25 -13.19 9.95
C ALA A 170 4.00 -13.29 8.60
N ALA A 171 3.71 -12.39 7.66
CA ALA A 171 4.43 -12.25 6.40
C ALA A 171 5.69 -11.34 6.52
N GLY A 172 6.17 -11.09 7.74
CA GLY A 172 7.34 -10.24 8.00
C GLY A 172 7.07 -8.74 7.90
N GLY A 173 5.79 -8.34 7.82
CA GLY A 173 5.39 -6.94 7.65
C GLY A 173 5.30 -6.51 6.19
N LEU A 174 5.04 -5.23 6.00
CA LEU A 174 5.00 -4.59 4.69
C LEU A 174 6.43 -4.40 4.15
N SER A 175 6.62 -4.56 2.85
CA SER A 175 7.89 -4.22 2.19
C SER A 175 8.01 -2.71 1.96
N ASP A 176 9.21 -2.23 1.63
CA ASP A 176 9.45 -0.80 1.31
C ASP A 176 8.65 -0.31 0.11
N GLU A 177 8.24 -1.23 -0.76
CA GLU A 177 7.41 -0.93 -1.93
C GLU A 177 5.91 -1.01 -1.65
N ALA A 178 5.49 -1.28 -0.41
CA ALA A 178 4.09 -1.48 -0.08
C ALA A 178 3.28 -0.18 -0.18
N GLY A 179 2.11 -0.30 -0.80
CA GLY A 179 1.10 0.74 -0.80
C GLY A 179 0.17 0.64 0.42
N THR A 180 -0.77 1.56 0.50
CA THR A 180 -1.77 1.59 1.58
C THR A 180 -2.97 0.69 1.32
N LYS A 181 -3.11 0.16 0.11
CA LYS A 181 -4.29 -0.62 -0.30
C LYS A 181 -4.00 -2.11 -0.25
N VAL A 182 -4.94 -2.83 0.37
CA VAL A 182 -4.91 -4.29 0.46
C VAL A 182 -6.22 -4.84 -0.08
N ASP A 183 -6.13 -5.82 -0.96
CA ASP A 183 -7.26 -6.56 -1.46
C ASP A 183 -7.37 -7.90 -0.71
N VAL A 184 -8.49 -8.11 -0.04
CA VAL A 184 -8.83 -9.39 0.61
C VAL A 184 -9.81 -10.12 -0.28
N VAL A 185 -9.37 -11.27 -0.81
CA VAL A 185 -10.19 -12.13 -1.67
C VAL A 185 -10.67 -13.31 -0.86
N ARG A 186 -11.97 -13.39 -0.69
CA ARG A 186 -12.64 -14.49 0.02
C ARG A 186 -13.29 -15.45 -0.96
N TYR A 187 -12.94 -16.71 -0.84
CA TYR A 187 -13.57 -17.79 -1.59
C TYR A 187 -14.70 -18.38 -0.77
N SER A 188 -15.94 -18.33 -1.28
CA SER A 188 -17.05 -19.04 -0.65
C SER A 188 -16.86 -20.53 -0.84
N THR A 189 -16.73 -21.27 0.27
CA THR A 189 -16.67 -22.73 0.29
C THR A 189 -18.05 -23.38 0.27
N GLN A 190 -19.11 -22.59 0.35
CA GLN A 190 -20.47 -23.15 0.27
C GLN A 190 -20.79 -23.47 -1.18
N PRO A 191 -21.18 -24.72 -1.50
CA PRO A 191 -21.79 -25.01 -2.79
C PRO A 191 -23.04 -24.14 -2.88
N PHE A 192 -23.06 -23.22 -3.83
CA PHE A 192 -24.23 -22.41 -4.12
C PHE A 192 -25.31 -23.37 -4.66
N LEU A 193 -26.22 -23.76 -3.80
CA LEU A 193 -27.50 -24.29 -4.25
C LEU A 193 -28.26 -23.08 -4.78
N ALA A 194 -28.27 -22.91 -6.11
CA ALA A 194 -29.09 -21.89 -6.75
C ALA A 194 -30.53 -22.08 -6.24
N ASP A 195 -31.00 -21.07 -5.51
CA ASP A 195 -32.36 -21.05 -4.97
C ASP A 195 -33.33 -21.23 -6.15
N GLY A 196 -34.01 -22.40 -6.23
CA GLY A 196 -34.96 -22.70 -7.29
C GLY A 196 -34.46 -23.57 -8.46
N ALA A 197 -33.21 -23.99 -8.53
CA ALA A 197 -32.79 -24.99 -9.51
C ALA A 197 -33.16 -26.38 -9.03
N ALA A 198 -34.30 -26.89 -9.48
CA ALA A 198 -34.64 -28.31 -9.32
C ALA A 198 -33.51 -29.17 -9.92
N PRO A 199 -33.11 -30.28 -9.24
CA PRO A 199 -32.10 -31.17 -9.78
C PRO A 199 -32.59 -31.70 -11.12
N GLN A 200 -31.88 -31.42 -12.19
CA GLN A 200 -32.22 -31.98 -13.51
C GLN A 200 -31.78 -33.44 -13.54
N ILE A 201 -32.72 -34.30 -13.68
CA ILE A 201 -32.49 -35.74 -13.91
C ILE A 201 -32.26 -35.88 -15.40
N GLY A 202 -31.05 -36.29 -15.80
CA GLY A 202 -30.74 -36.61 -17.18
C GLY A 202 -31.59 -37.76 -17.70
N PRO A 203 -31.72 -37.98 -19.03
CA PRO A 203 -32.48 -39.05 -19.62
C PRO A 203 -32.03 -40.44 -19.16
N ASP A 204 -30.84 -40.58 -18.61
CA ASP A 204 -30.24 -41.80 -18.09
C ASP A 204 -30.47 -42.01 -16.58
N GLY A 205 -31.34 -41.24 -15.92
CA GLY A 205 -31.63 -41.32 -14.50
C GLY A 205 -30.50 -40.90 -13.57
N VAL A 206 -29.41 -40.33 -14.14
CA VAL A 206 -28.30 -39.81 -13.37
C VAL A 206 -28.64 -38.37 -12.96
N MET A 207 -28.61 -38.09 -11.65
CA MET A 207 -28.67 -36.72 -11.15
C MET A 207 -27.48 -35.93 -11.69
N LEU A 208 -27.71 -35.08 -12.69
CA LEU A 208 -26.78 -34.04 -13.08
C LEU A 208 -26.82 -33.01 -11.96
N ALA A 209 -25.92 -33.14 -11.00
CA ALA A 209 -25.62 -32.02 -10.11
C ALA A 209 -25.22 -30.86 -11.02
N SER A 210 -26.08 -29.85 -11.12
CA SER A 210 -25.73 -28.60 -11.78
C SER A 210 -24.56 -28.01 -10.98
N TYR A 211 -23.36 -28.30 -11.44
CA TYR A 211 -22.16 -27.68 -10.95
C TYR A 211 -22.19 -26.24 -11.49
N ASN A 212 -23.10 -25.43 -10.97
CA ASN A 212 -23.17 -24.05 -11.33
C ASN A 212 -22.01 -23.29 -10.65
N ALA A 213 -21.34 -22.58 -11.48
CA ALA A 213 -20.22 -21.72 -11.26
C ALA A 213 -20.02 -21.33 -9.78
N ALA A 214 -18.84 -21.65 -9.27
CA ALA A 214 -18.37 -21.16 -7.99
C ALA A 214 -18.80 -19.69 -7.84
N THR A 215 -19.43 -19.35 -6.74
CA THR A 215 -19.73 -17.95 -6.41
C THR A 215 -18.47 -17.14 -6.67
N PRO A 216 -18.52 -16.08 -7.47
CA PRO A 216 -17.33 -15.32 -7.78
C PRO A 216 -16.68 -14.87 -6.45
N PRO A 217 -15.35 -14.93 -6.36
CA PRO A 217 -14.67 -14.55 -5.14
C PRO A 217 -15.04 -13.12 -4.77
N GLN A 218 -15.36 -12.89 -3.51
CA GLN A 218 -15.64 -11.56 -3.01
C GLN A 218 -14.31 -10.86 -2.72
N THR A 219 -14.03 -9.80 -3.45
CA THR A 219 -12.85 -8.96 -3.20
C THR A 219 -13.25 -7.73 -2.41
N THR A 220 -12.67 -7.58 -1.24
CA THR A 220 -12.84 -6.39 -0.40
C THR A 220 -11.56 -5.60 -0.40
N ARG A 221 -11.61 -4.35 -0.88
CA ARG A 221 -10.47 -3.43 -0.83
C ARG A 221 -10.47 -2.66 0.47
N ILE A 222 -9.36 -2.72 1.19
CA ILE A 222 -9.13 -2.09 2.48
C ILE A 222 -7.99 -1.09 2.32
N ASP A 223 -8.21 0.14 2.79
CA ASP A 223 -7.15 1.15 2.90
C ASP A 223 -6.59 1.10 4.33
N LEU A 224 -5.34 0.67 4.47
CA LEU A 224 -4.67 0.52 5.76
C LEU A 224 -4.55 1.86 6.52
N ALA A 225 -4.36 2.97 5.80
CA ALA A 225 -4.27 4.29 6.42
C ALA A 225 -5.60 4.69 7.07
N GLN A 226 -6.73 4.39 6.42
CA GLN A 226 -8.05 4.63 6.99
C GLN A 226 -8.40 3.63 8.10
N ALA A 227 -7.96 2.38 7.95
CA ALA A 227 -8.16 1.34 8.95
C ALA A 227 -7.43 1.68 10.26
N GLN A 228 -6.22 2.21 10.17
CA GLN A 228 -5.44 2.67 11.33
C GLN A 228 -6.12 3.87 12.03
N ALA A 229 -6.66 4.82 11.26
CA ALA A 229 -7.39 5.97 11.81
C ALA A 229 -8.68 5.58 12.53
N LYS A 230 -9.32 4.47 12.12
CA LYS A 230 -10.50 3.87 12.76
C LYS A 230 -10.07 2.77 13.72
N ALA A 231 -9.28 3.12 14.74
CA ALA A 231 -8.84 2.18 15.77
C ALA A 231 -10.00 1.28 16.20
N HIS A 232 -9.81 -0.07 16.14
CA HIS A 232 -10.76 -1.16 16.45
C HIS A 232 -11.54 -1.79 15.29
N THR A 233 -11.27 -1.48 14.03
CA THR A 233 -11.84 -2.28 12.95
C THR A 233 -10.94 -3.49 12.70
N SER A 234 -11.21 -4.59 13.40
CA SER A 234 -10.54 -5.86 13.16
C SER A 234 -11.14 -6.51 11.92
N TYR A 235 -10.34 -6.66 10.86
CA TYR A 235 -10.74 -7.40 9.67
C TYR A 235 -10.40 -8.88 9.86
N THR A 236 -11.39 -9.67 10.29
CA THR A 236 -11.22 -11.11 10.48
C THR A 236 -11.09 -11.82 9.12
N LEU A 237 -10.13 -12.74 9.06
CA LEU A 237 -9.89 -13.58 7.89
C LEU A 237 -10.40 -15.00 8.11
N GLY A 238 -10.98 -15.58 7.07
CA GLY A 238 -11.42 -16.98 7.04
C GLY A 238 -10.31 -17.90 6.54
N ASP A 239 -10.55 -19.23 6.64
CA ASP A 239 -9.65 -20.22 6.04
C ASP A 239 -9.61 -20.06 4.52
N ARG A 240 -8.41 -20.14 3.93
CA ARG A 240 -8.12 -19.96 2.50
C ARG A 240 -8.38 -18.56 1.94
N ASP A 241 -8.57 -17.55 2.78
CA ASP A 241 -8.59 -16.17 2.29
C ASP A 241 -7.24 -15.80 1.69
N VAL A 242 -7.28 -14.97 0.65
CA VAL A 242 -6.07 -14.42 0.01
C VAL A 242 -5.98 -12.94 0.31
N VAL A 243 -4.87 -12.55 0.89
CA VAL A 243 -4.52 -11.15 1.19
C VAL A 243 -3.48 -10.70 0.17
N MET A 244 -3.82 -9.71 -0.65
CA MET A 244 -2.91 -9.13 -1.63
C MET A 244 -2.59 -7.69 -1.24
N VAL A 245 -1.36 -7.44 -0.82
CA VAL A 245 -0.87 -6.08 -0.57
C VAL A 245 -0.44 -5.47 -1.90
N LEU A 246 -1.12 -4.40 -2.32
CA LEU A 246 -0.81 -3.73 -3.57
C LEU A 246 0.47 -2.92 -3.42
N PRO A 247 1.37 -2.98 -4.41
CA PRO A 247 2.55 -2.13 -4.40
C PRO A 247 2.15 -0.66 -4.55
N GLN A 248 3.00 0.20 -4.04
CA GLN A 248 2.85 1.64 -4.18
C GLN A 248 3.14 2.06 -5.63
N GLU A 249 2.29 2.89 -6.20
CA GLU A 249 2.54 3.46 -7.53
C GLU A 249 3.77 4.36 -7.48
N LYS A 250 4.76 4.06 -8.32
CA LYS A 250 5.97 4.87 -8.46
C LYS A 250 5.63 6.21 -9.09
N GLN A 251 6.17 7.26 -8.54
CA GLN A 251 6.04 8.61 -9.08
C GLN A 251 7.35 9.00 -9.77
N PHE A 252 7.25 9.78 -10.83
CA PHE A 252 8.39 10.15 -11.65
C PHE A 252 8.41 11.65 -11.93
N ILE A 253 9.61 12.17 -12.13
CA ILE A 253 9.89 13.48 -12.67
C ILE A 253 10.72 13.35 -13.94
N HIS A 254 10.63 14.32 -14.83
CA HIS A 254 11.39 14.34 -16.08
C HIS A 254 12.40 15.46 -16.03
N VAL A 255 13.66 15.18 -16.33
CA VAL A 255 14.72 16.18 -16.40
C VAL A 255 15.27 16.24 -17.81
N THR A 256 15.28 17.44 -18.41
CA THR A 256 15.67 17.66 -19.79
C THR A 256 16.54 18.92 -19.95
N GLY A 257 17.03 19.16 -21.16
CA GLY A 257 17.79 20.37 -21.50
C GLY A 257 19.30 20.24 -21.24
N LEU A 258 19.92 21.30 -20.73
CA LEU A 258 21.36 21.37 -20.50
C LEU A 258 21.80 20.61 -19.24
N VAL A 259 21.46 19.34 -19.13
CA VAL A 259 21.95 18.40 -18.11
C VAL A 259 22.83 17.33 -18.76
N LYS A 260 23.65 16.63 -17.98
CA LYS A 260 24.54 15.60 -18.52
C LYS A 260 23.80 14.37 -18.99
N THR A 261 22.80 13.93 -18.25
CA THR A 261 21.99 12.72 -18.51
C THR A 261 20.50 13.06 -18.42
N PRO A 262 19.91 13.63 -19.50
CA PRO A 262 18.46 13.83 -19.54
C PRO A 262 17.73 12.51 -19.42
N ASN A 263 16.85 12.37 -18.45
CA ASN A 263 16.12 11.14 -18.20
C ASN A 263 14.88 11.39 -17.33
N GLN A 264 14.10 10.33 -17.16
CA GLN A 264 13.05 10.20 -16.16
C GLN A 264 13.64 9.63 -14.86
N PHE A 265 13.38 10.29 -13.74
CA PHE A 265 13.85 9.87 -12.42
C PHE A 265 12.68 9.56 -11.52
N GLU A 266 12.83 8.53 -10.69
CA GLU A 266 11.84 8.17 -9.68
C GLU A 266 11.84 9.24 -8.57
N LEU A 267 10.64 9.68 -8.18
CA LEU A 267 10.42 10.63 -7.08
C LEU A 267 10.11 9.85 -5.80
N PRO A 268 11.03 9.79 -4.82
CA PRO A 268 10.76 9.14 -3.55
C PRO A 268 9.69 9.91 -2.78
N ARG A 269 8.70 9.21 -2.22
CA ARG A 269 7.57 9.85 -1.52
C ARG A 269 7.90 10.34 -0.11
N HIS A 270 8.96 9.78 0.50
CA HIS A 270 9.33 10.04 1.88
C HIS A 270 10.40 11.13 2.01
N GLN A 271 10.86 11.66 0.90
CA GLN A 271 11.88 12.68 0.84
C GLN A 271 11.43 13.81 -0.08
N ASP A 272 11.66 15.03 0.36
CA ASP A 272 11.50 16.20 -0.50
C ASP A 272 12.59 16.16 -1.57
N VAL A 273 12.20 16.12 -2.82
CA VAL A 273 13.11 16.29 -3.96
C VAL A 273 12.90 17.67 -4.54
N THR A 274 13.96 18.44 -4.58
CA THR A 274 13.95 19.79 -5.10
C THR A 274 14.44 19.85 -6.56
N ALA A 275 14.26 20.98 -7.22
CA ALA A 275 14.77 21.18 -8.57
C ALA A 275 16.29 20.99 -8.66
N MET A 276 17.04 21.40 -7.62
CA MET A 276 18.49 21.19 -7.57
C MET A 276 18.86 19.73 -7.43
N ASP A 277 18.10 18.96 -6.63
CA ASP A 277 18.31 17.51 -6.47
C ASP A 277 18.06 16.78 -7.79
N ALA A 278 17.01 17.16 -8.52
CA ALA A 278 16.70 16.60 -9.83
C ALA A 278 17.82 16.86 -10.85
N ILE A 279 18.37 18.07 -10.86
CA ILE A 279 19.54 18.40 -11.71
C ILE A 279 20.76 17.58 -11.28
N ALA A 280 20.98 17.39 -9.97
CA ALA A 280 22.08 16.58 -9.47
C ALA A 280 21.91 15.10 -9.86
N LEU A 281 20.70 14.53 -9.77
CA LEU A 281 20.37 13.19 -10.26
C LEU A 281 20.66 13.03 -11.76
N ALA A 282 20.42 14.08 -12.56
CA ALA A 282 20.77 14.11 -13.97
C ALA A 282 22.28 14.34 -14.24
N GLY A 283 23.14 14.18 -13.23
CA GLY A 283 24.60 14.32 -13.33
C GLY A 283 25.08 15.78 -13.32
N GLY A 284 24.21 16.72 -12.99
CA GLY A 284 24.48 18.16 -12.98
C GLY A 284 24.32 18.81 -14.36
N VAL A 285 24.52 20.12 -14.41
CA VAL A 285 24.43 20.87 -15.65
C VAL A 285 25.58 20.52 -16.61
N SER A 286 25.30 20.48 -17.90
CA SER A 286 26.29 20.22 -18.95
C SER A 286 27.10 21.47 -19.34
N SER A 287 26.57 22.68 -19.08
CA SER A 287 27.24 23.96 -19.33
C SER A 287 27.41 24.72 -18.04
N PRO A 288 28.63 25.25 -17.73
CA PRO A 288 28.91 25.95 -16.47
C PRO A 288 28.19 27.29 -16.34
N VAL A 289 27.66 27.81 -17.45
CA VAL A 289 26.93 29.08 -17.49
C VAL A 289 25.41 28.91 -17.56
N ALA A 290 24.93 27.67 -17.51
CA ALA A 290 23.51 27.40 -17.44
C ALA A 290 22.97 27.85 -16.08
N ASP A 291 21.95 28.71 -16.08
CA ASP A 291 21.35 29.26 -14.87
C ASP A 291 19.83 29.17 -14.85
N LYS A 292 19.18 29.27 -16.03
CA LYS A 292 17.72 29.22 -16.12
C LYS A 292 17.18 27.82 -16.15
N VAL A 293 16.24 27.54 -15.25
CA VAL A 293 15.51 26.28 -15.15
C VAL A 293 14.03 26.57 -15.18
N PHE A 294 13.29 25.83 -15.98
CA PHE A 294 11.83 25.89 -16.01
C PHE A 294 11.27 24.59 -15.45
N VAL A 295 10.40 24.72 -14.45
CA VAL A 295 9.61 23.62 -13.95
C VAL A 295 8.20 23.74 -14.52
N ILE A 296 7.82 22.78 -15.34
CA ILE A 296 6.51 22.73 -15.99
C ILE A 296 5.65 21.75 -15.19
N ARG A 297 4.65 22.28 -14.51
CA ARG A 297 3.74 21.52 -13.64
C ARG A 297 2.33 21.49 -14.20
N ARG A 298 1.77 20.28 -14.33
CA ARG A 298 0.37 20.08 -14.73
C ARG A 298 -0.51 19.99 -13.48
N LEU A 299 -1.54 20.82 -13.44
CA LEU A 299 -2.56 20.78 -12.39
C LEU A 299 -3.78 20.00 -12.88
N PRO A 300 -4.41 19.16 -12.01
CA PRO A 300 -5.55 18.32 -12.41
C PRO A 300 -6.73 19.09 -12.98
N ASN A 301 -6.91 20.36 -12.60
CA ASN A 301 -8.07 21.18 -12.93
C ASN A 301 -7.76 22.33 -13.92
N GLN A 302 -6.55 22.38 -14.47
CA GLN A 302 -6.17 23.44 -15.41
C GLN A 302 -5.72 22.83 -16.74
N PRO A 303 -6.25 23.31 -17.88
CA PRO A 303 -5.85 22.80 -19.19
C PRO A 303 -4.42 23.21 -19.57
N GLU A 304 -3.95 24.33 -19.05
CA GLU A 304 -2.61 24.85 -19.33
C GLU A 304 -1.66 24.51 -18.18
N PRO A 305 -0.43 24.01 -18.48
CA PRO A 305 0.56 23.76 -17.46
C PRO A 305 1.07 25.07 -16.87
N ALA A 306 1.34 25.10 -15.58
CA ALA A 306 2.04 26.20 -14.93
C ALA A 306 3.54 26.10 -15.24
N VAL A 307 4.16 27.24 -15.58
CA VAL A 307 5.59 27.34 -15.84
C VAL A 307 6.23 28.18 -14.73
N ILE A 308 7.16 27.56 -13.99
CA ILE A 308 7.88 28.21 -12.88
C ILE A 308 9.34 28.38 -13.29
N GLU A 309 9.82 29.60 -13.33
CA GLU A 309 11.21 29.95 -13.67
C GLU A 309 12.05 30.00 -12.40
N LEU A 310 13.20 29.35 -12.41
CA LEU A 310 14.17 29.27 -11.32
C LEU A 310 15.55 29.68 -11.84
N SER A 311 16.37 30.26 -10.94
CA SER A 311 17.82 30.47 -11.16
C SER A 311 18.59 29.44 -10.32
N ILE A 312 19.50 28.70 -10.97
CA ILE A 312 20.38 27.75 -10.29
C ILE A 312 21.27 28.48 -9.26
N ARG A 313 21.68 29.70 -9.60
CA ARG A 313 22.55 30.53 -8.73
C ARG A 313 21.79 30.97 -7.47
N GLU A 314 20.56 31.44 -7.63
CA GLU A 314 19.72 31.89 -6.53
C GLU A 314 19.31 30.69 -5.64
N ALA A 315 18.91 29.59 -6.24
CA ALA A 315 18.55 28.35 -5.51
C ALA A 315 19.73 27.81 -4.68
N LYS A 316 20.98 28.02 -5.09
CA LYS A 316 22.17 27.67 -4.30
C LYS A 316 22.42 28.60 -3.12
N GLN A 317 22.00 29.84 -3.19
CA GLN A 317 22.21 30.85 -2.15
C GLN A 317 21.05 30.94 -1.18
N ASN A 318 19.84 30.75 -1.70
CA ASN A 318 18.59 30.82 -0.93
C ASN A 318 17.78 29.55 -1.10
N GLY A 319 17.61 28.77 -0.03
CA GLY A 319 16.87 27.53 -0.06
C GLY A 319 15.38 27.70 -0.42
N ASN A 320 14.81 28.90 -0.21
CA ASN A 320 13.41 29.17 -0.58
C ASN A 320 13.21 29.25 -2.10
N GLU A 321 14.27 29.56 -2.86
CA GLU A 321 14.25 29.54 -4.33
C GLU A 321 14.37 28.13 -4.91
N ASN A 322 14.72 27.16 -4.08
CA ASN A 322 14.86 25.76 -4.49
C ASN A 322 13.52 25.05 -4.41
N LEU A 323 12.76 25.06 -5.50
CA LEU A 323 11.41 24.54 -5.59
C LEU A 323 11.33 23.04 -5.32
N ARG A 324 10.40 22.60 -4.47
CA ARG A 324 10.03 21.20 -4.32
C ARG A 324 9.27 20.72 -5.55
N LEU A 325 9.63 19.55 -6.04
CA LEU A 325 9.03 18.95 -7.22
C LEU A 325 7.82 18.08 -6.87
N ALA A 326 6.84 18.11 -7.74
CA ALA A 326 5.67 17.22 -7.71
C ALA A 326 5.83 16.07 -8.70
N ALA A 327 5.05 15.00 -8.47
CA ALA A 327 4.96 13.92 -9.44
C ALA A 327 4.48 14.43 -10.81
N GLY A 328 5.19 14.04 -11.86
CA GLY A 328 4.90 14.45 -13.23
C GLY A 328 5.48 15.80 -13.65
N ASP A 329 6.25 16.47 -12.78
CA ASP A 329 6.95 17.70 -13.15
C ASP A 329 8.00 17.44 -14.23
N LEU A 330 8.10 18.40 -15.17
CA LEU A 330 9.15 18.46 -16.17
C LEU A 330 10.12 19.60 -15.83
N VAL A 331 11.34 19.24 -15.47
CA VAL A 331 12.44 20.18 -15.19
C VAL A 331 13.27 20.36 -16.47
N SER A 332 13.27 21.55 -17.03
CA SER A 332 14.03 21.89 -18.24
C SER A 332 15.11 22.92 -17.93
N VAL A 333 16.36 22.55 -18.12
CA VAL A 333 17.49 23.50 -18.04
C VAL A 333 17.71 24.09 -19.40
N GLU A 334 17.42 25.40 -19.57
CA GLU A 334 17.40 26.02 -20.88
C GLU A 334 18.70 26.69 -21.29
N ARG A 335 18.85 26.84 -22.60
CA ARG A 335 19.90 27.61 -23.21
C ARG A 335 19.53 29.10 -23.15
N THR A 336 20.36 29.89 -22.48
CA THR A 336 20.27 31.35 -22.53
C THR A 336 21.18 31.89 -23.64
N PRO A 337 20.99 33.13 -24.12
CA PRO A 337 21.93 33.74 -25.07
C PRO A 337 23.37 33.72 -24.59
N THR A 338 23.59 33.83 -23.30
CA THR A 338 24.92 33.71 -22.66
C THR A 338 25.49 32.28 -22.77
N THR A 339 24.67 31.23 -22.57
CA THR A 339 25.14 29.86 -22.73
C THR A 339 25.50 29.55 -24.20
N MET A 340 24.73 30.08 -25.15
CA MET A 340 25.03 29.93 -26.57
C MET A 340 26.35 30.56 -26.98
N CYS A 341 26.64 31.78 -26.47
CA CYS A 341 27.91 32.46 -26.74
C CYS A 341 29.08 31.67 -26.16
N VAL A 342 28.99 31.20 -24.94
CA VAL A 342 30.09 30.48 -24.26
C VAL A 342 30.34 29.13 -24.92
N ASP A 343 29.29 28.36 -25.23
CA ASP A 343 29.43 27.05 -25.89
C ASP A 343 30.04 27.22 -27.30
N THR A 344 29.68 28.28 -28.03
CA THR A 344 30.27 28.62 -29.33
C THR A 344 31.75 28.98 -29.19
N MET A 345 32.12 29.82 -28.19
CA MET A 345 33.50 30.14 -27.92
C MET A 345 34.33 28.94 -27.53
N LEU A 346 33.82 28.09 -26.59
CA LEU A 346 34.52 26.87 -26.19
C LEU A 346 34.68 25.89 -27.37
N GLY A 347 33.68 25.80 -28.26
CA GLY A 347 33.77 25.03 -29.50
C GLY A 347 34.87 25.52 -30.42
N LEU A 348 35.00 26.86 -30.61
CA LEU A 348 36.05 27.46 -31.40
C LEU A 348 37.46 27.25 -30.79
N PHE A 349 37.58 27.32 -29.44
CA PHE A 349 38.83 26.99 -28.77
C PHE A 349 39.25 25.55 -28.96
N ARG A 350 38.31 24.58 -28.88
CA ARG A 350 38.58 23.16 -29.11
C ARG A 350 39.03 22.90 -30.55
N VAL A 351 38.43 23.54 -31.54
CA VAL A 351 38.84 23.42 -32.94
C VAL A 351 40.20 24.08 -33.16
N GLY A 352 40.47 25.24 -32.52
CA GLY A 352 41.76 25.95 -32.60
C GLY A 352 42.92 25.14 -32.03
N VAL A 353 42.71 24.43 -30.93
CA VAL A 353 43.73 23.57 -30.29
C VAL A 353 44.02 22.34 -31.18
N ASN A 354 43.02 21.79 -31.81
CA ASN A 354 43.23 20.64 -32.73
C ASN A 354 43.94 21.05 -34.04
N LEU A 355 43.71 22.26 -34.53
CA LEU A 355 44.44 22.78 -35.71
C LEU A 355 45.84 23.21 -35.36
N GLY A 356 46.12 23.71 -34.15
CA GLY A 356 47.46 24.07 -33.69
C GLY A 356 48.35 22.89 -33.34
N GLY A 357 47.78 21.75 -32.96
CA GLY A 357 48.54 20.52 -32.66
C GLY A 357 49.15 19.79 -33.85
N ASN A 358 48.73 20.10 -35.07
CA ASN A 358 49.24 19.49 -36.29
C ASN A 358 50.29 20.34 -37.05
N LEU A 359 50.71 21.47 -36.48
CA LEU A 359 51.66 22.40 -37.13
C LEU A 359 53.07 22.33 -36.54
N VAL A 360 53.40 21.38 -35.70
CA VAL A 360 54.77 21.13 -35.22
C VAL A 360 55.16 19.71 -35.47
N ALA A 361 55.37 19.39 -36.74
CA ALA A 361 56.16 18.28 -37.19
C ALA A 361 56.93 18.68 -38.45
N PHE A 362 57.95 19.46 -38.25
CA PHE A 362 59.13 19.54 -39.11
C PHE A 362 60.35 19.63 -38.25
#